data_a815f044a7438e6cb1ae4fa8bb6996a7
#
_entry.id   a815f044a7438e6cb1ae4fa8bb6996a7
#
_cell.length_a   1.000
_cell.length_b   1.000
_cell.length_c   1.000
_cell.angle_alpha   90.00
_cell.angle_beta   90.00
_cell.angle_gamma   90.00
#
_symmetry.space_group_name_H-M   'P 1'
#
loop_
_entity.id
_entity.type
_entity.pdbx_description
1 polymer ?
#
loop_
_entity_poly.entity_id
_entity_poly.type
_entity_poly.pdbx_seq_one_letter_code
_entity_poly.pdbx_strand_id
1 'polypeptide(L)'
;MRVTTRIAGFAREQREGIRFCALFALFTAVAFAVLYAGQNVVVVPLNRHLAWMTEQVLRLVGVHASSAGGVVSLGGFAVEIRNNCNAIYEVGLYTAAVWAYPASWRERLAGTVVGAGVLYAVNFLRILTLLTLGLLHRSWFEAAHLYAWQAVFLLVVGTCWIAWVSRIRPVA
;
A
#
# COMPACT_ATOMS: atom_id res chain seq x y z
N MET A 1 46.95 7.80 -3.54
CA MET A 1 45.76 8.58 -4.00
C MET A 1 44.53 7.79 -4.30
N ARG A 2 44.56 6.57 -4.95
CA ARG A 2 43.37 5.78 -5.27
C ARG A 2 42.67 5.09 -4.07
N VAL A 3 43.37 4.78 -2.98
CA VAL A 3 42.82 4.09 -1.80
C VAL A 3 41.99 5.04 -0.93
N THR A 4 42.47 6.27 -0.73
CA THR A 4 41.72 7.28 0.05
C THR A 4 40.41 7.71 -0.58
N THR A 5 40.33 7.78 -1.92
CA THR A 5 39.10 8.06 -2.66
C THR A 5 38.09 6.92 -2.56
N ARG A 6 38.50 5.65 -2.53
CA ARG A 6 37.62 4.51 -2.32
C ARG A 6 37.04 4.46 -0.91
N ILE A 7 37.85 4.72 0.11
CA ILE A 7 37.39 4.75 1.51
C ILE A 7 36.41 5.90 1.74
N ALA A 8 36.65 7.07 1.18
CA ALA A 8 35.74 8.20 1.27
C ALA A 8 34.41 7.94 0.53
N GLY A 9 34.44 7.28 -0.63
CA GLY A 9 33.24 6.85 -1.36
C GLY A 9 32.39 5.87 -0.55
N PHE A 10 33.01 4.83 -0.01
CA PHE A 10 32.33 3.84 0.83
C PHE A 10 31.70 4.45 2.09
N ALA A 11 32.43 5.35 2.76
CA ALA A 11 31.89 6.05 3.94
C ALA A 11 30.68 6.94 3.60
N ARG A 12 30.68 7.56 2.41
CA ARG A 12 29.55 8.38 1.93
C ARG A 12 28.33 7.51 1.62
N GLU A 13 28.51 6.40 0.89
CA GLU A 13 27.44 5.46 0.58
C GLU A 13 26.81 4.88 1.85
N GLN A 14 27.61 4.49 2.85
CA GLN A 14 27.10 4.03 4.13
C GLN A 14 26.28 5.10 4.85
N ARG A 15 26.75 6.35 4.85
CA ARG A 15 26.05 7.46 5.50
C ARG A 15 24.71 7.76 4.82
N GLU A 16 24.66 7.70 3.49
CA GLU A 16 23.43 7.89 2.72
C GLU A 16 22.42 6.74 2.98
N GLY A 17 22.89 5.50 3.05
CA GLY A 17 22.08 4.35 3.42
C GLY A 17 21.51 4.43 4.85
N ILE A 18 22.34 4.80 5.82
CA ILE A 18 21.90 4.99 7.22
C ILE A 18 20.87 6.13 7.30
N ARG A 19 21.11 7.24 6.61
CA ARG A 19 20.16 8.36 6.55
C ARG A 19 18.83 7.95 5.96
N PHE A 20 18.83 7.18 4.85
CA PHE A 20 17.62 6.65 4.25
C PHE A 20 16.85 5.76 5.25
N CYS A 21 17.52 4.78 5.88
CA CYS A 21 16.90 3.90 6.85
C CYS A 21 16.30 4.67 8.04
N ALA A 22 17.04 5.66 8.56
CA ALA A 22 16.56 6.48 9.67
C ALA A 22 15.33 7.33 9.30
N LEU A 23 15.35 7.98 8.13
CA LEU A 23 14.21 8.76 7.63
C LEU A 23 13.02 7.87 7.31
N PHE A 24 13.24 6.71 6.69
CA PHE A 24 12.20 5.74 6.40
C PHE A 24 11.51 5.25 7.68
N ALA A 25 12.30 4.87 8.69
CA ALA A 25 11.76 4.47 9.99
C ALA A 25 10.96 5.60 10.66
N LEU A 26 11.49 6.83 10.64
CA LEU A 26 10.82 8.00 11.19
C LEU A 26 9.49 8.29 10.47
N PHE A 27 9.50 8.36 9.13
CA PHE A 27 8.29 8.66 8.36
C PHE A 27 7.25 7.54 8.49
N THR A 28 7.67 6.27 8.55
CA THR A 28 6.79 5.14 8.81
C THR A 28 6.14 5.26 10.19
N ALA A 29 6.93 5.54 11.23
CA ALA A 29 6.41 5.72 12.58
C ALA A 29 5.41 6.88 12.67
N VAL A 30 5.73 8.02 12.04
CA VAL A 30 4.84 9.19 11.98
C VAL A 30 3.56 8.85 11.22
N ALA A 31 3.66 8.23 10.04
CA ALA A 31 2.50 7.85 9.24
C ALA A 31 1.57 6.92 10.02
N PHE A 32 2.10 5.90 10.68
CA PHE A 32 1.31 4.96 11.46
C PHE A 32 0.70 5.60 12.71
N ALA A 33 1.42 6.48 13.39
CA ALA A 33 0.89 7.24 14.51
C ALA A 33 -0.28 8.15 14.09
N VAL A 34 -0.14 8.85 12.95
CA VAL A 34 -1.20 9.71 12.38
C VAL A 34 -2.42 8.87 11.97
N LEU A 35 -2.22 7.72 11.32
CA LEU A 35 -3.31 6.83 10.92
C LEU A 35 -4.01 6.21 12.14
N TYR A 36 -3.26 5.86 13.17
CA TYR A 36 -3.82 5.35 14.42
C TYR A 36 -4.65 6.41 15.14
N ALA A 37 -4.12 7.62 15.28
CA ALA A 37 -4.86 8.75 15.87
C ALA A 37 -6.07 9.17 15.02
N GLY A 38 -5.94 9.07 13.69
CA GLY A 38 -6.99 9.40 12.71
C GLY A 38 -7.93 8.24 12.38
N GLN A 39 -7.92 7.13 13.13
CA GLN A 39 -8.68 5.91 12.81
C GLN A 39 -10.14 6.20 12.44
N ASN A 40 -10.84 6.96 13.26
CA ASN A 40 -12.27 7.24 13.06
C ASN A 40 -12.55 8.27 11.96
N VAL A 41 -11.59 9.14 11.66
CA VAL A 41 -11.77 10.26 10.72
C VAL A 41 -11.28 9.91 9.31
N VAL A 42 -10.30 9.02 9.20
CA VAL A 42 -9.67 8.65 7.93
C VAL A 42 -9.95 7.20 7.57
N VAL A 43 -9.59 6.28 8.46
CA VAL A 43 -9.59 4.84 8.14
C VAL A 43 -11.00 4.26 8.06
N VAL A 44 -11.85 4.58 9.02
CA VAL A 44 -13.25 4.11 9.02
C VAL A 44 -14.04 4.63 7.82
N PRO A 45 -13.99 5.93 7.46
CA PRO A 45 -14.61 6.42 6.23
C PRO A 45 -14.05 5.77 4.96
N LEU A 46 -12.72 5.54 4.88
CA LEU A 46 -12.12 4.84 3.76
C LEU A 46 -12.66 3.41 3.61
N ASN A 47 -12.78 2.65 4.71
CA ASN A 47 -13.34 1.30 4.69
C ASN A 47 -14.77 1.30 4.16
N ARG A 48 -15.59 2.26 4.60
CA ARG A 48 -16.96 2.43 4.10
C ARG A 48 -17.01 2.77 2.62
N HIS A 49 -16.10 3.66 2.17
CA HIS A 49 -16.01 4.05 0.77
C HIS A 49 -15.59 2.86 -0.13
N LEU A 50 -14.61 2.08 0.30
CA LEU A 50 -14.19 0.87 -0.41
C LEU A 50 -15.32 -0.18 -0.49
N ALA A 51 -16.08 -0.36 0.59
CA ALA A 51 -17.23 -1.24 0.60
C ALA A 51 -18.31 -0.77 -0.39
N TRP A 52 -18.64 0.52 -0.36
CA TRP A 52 -19.58 1.12 -1.31
C TRP A 52 -19.11 1.00 -2.76
N MET A 53 -17.84 1.32 -3.05
CA MET A 53 -17.28 1.16 -4.41
C MET A 53 -17.35 -0.28 -4.89
N THR A 54 -17.06 -1.24 -4.02
CA THR A 54 -17.14 -2.68 -4.34
C THR A 54 -18.57 -3.07 -4.71
N GLU A 55 -19.56 -2.62 -3.95
CA GLU A 55 -20.98 -2.82 -4.27
C GLU A 55 -21.32 -2.23 -5.65
N GLN A 56 -20.93 -0.97 -5.94
CA GLN A 56 -21.25 -0.33 -7.21
C GLN A 56 -20.64 -1.08 -8.41
N VAL A 57 -19.37 -1.50 -8.31
CA VAL A 57 -18.73 -2.27 -9.39
C VAL A 57 -19.40 -3.61 -9.60
N LEU A 58 -19.77 -4.33 -8.54
CA LEU A 58 -20.49 -5.60 -8.65
C LEU A 58 -21.88 -5.42 -9.29
N ARG A 59 -22.60 -4.37 -8.93
CA ARG A 59 -23.89 -4.04 -9.55
C ARG A 59 -23.76 -3.71 -11.03
N LEU A 60 -22.72 -3.00 -11.45
CA LEU A 60 -22.47 -2.67 -12.86
C LEU A 60 -22.26 -3.92 -13.73
N VAL A 61 -21.73 -5.00 -13.15
CA VAL A 61 -21.57 -6.29 -13.85
C VAL A 61 -22.75 -7.24 -13.62
N GLY A 62 -23.89 -6.74 -13.12
CA GLY A 62 -25.12 -7.51 -12.94
C GLY A 62 -25.16 -8.40 -11.70
N VAL A 63 -24.24 -8.21 -10.75
CA VAL A 63 -24.15 -8.99 -9.52
C VAL A 63 -24.85 -8.25 -8.37
N HIS A 64 -25.82 -8.89 -7.73
CA HIS A 64 -26.53 -8.33 -6.57
C HIS A 64 -25.64 -8.37 -5.32
N ALA A 65 -25.03 -7.24 -5.00
CA ALA A 65 -24.26 -7.03 -3.79
C ALA A 65 -24.89 -5.90 -2.96
N SER A 66 -24.60 -5.88 -1.66
CA SER A 66 -24.97 -4.79 -0.77
C SER A 66 -23.80 -4.41 0.14
N SER A 67 -23.72 -3.14 0.53
CA SER A 67 -22.75 -2.68 1.50
C SER A 67 -23.43 -1.96 2.67
N ALA A 68 -22.93 -2.21 3.88
CA ALA A 68 -23.37 -1.54 5.08
C ALA A 68 -22.15 -1.28 5.99
N GLY A 69 -21.89 0.00 6.32
CA GLY A 69 -20.66 0.34 7.01
C GLY A 69 -19.43 -0.03 6.19
N GLY A 70 -18.52 -0.81 6.76
CA GLY A 70 -17.33 -1.36 6.08
C GLY A 70 -17.51 -2.79 5.57
N VAL A 71 -18.74 -3.33 5.53
CA VAL A 71 -19.04 -4.71 5.15
C VAL A 71 -19.62 -4.75 3.75
N VAL A 72 -19.17 -5.68 2.92
CA VAL A 72 -19.76 -6.01 1.61
C VAL A 72 -20.32 -7.42 1.68
N SER A 73 -21.58 -7.58 1.27
CA SER A 73 -22.28 -8.85 1.26
C SER A 73 -22.67 -9.27 -0.17
N LEU A 74 -22.44 -10.54 -0.48
CA LEU A 74 -22.70 -11.15 -1.77
C LEU A 74 -23.14 -12.61 -1.59
N GLY A 75 -24.35 -12.98 -2.04
CA GLY A 75 -24.78 -14.36 -2.11
C GLY A 75 -24.71 -15.16 -0.80
N GLY A 76 -24.95 -14.53 0.37
CA GLY A 76 -24.84 -15.19 1.68
C GLY A 76 -23.43 -15.22 2.27
N PHE A 77 -22.43 -14.62 1.59
CA PHE A 77 -21.09 -14.40 2.10
C PHE A 77 -20.84 -12.89 2.31
N ALA A 78 -20.21 -12.54 3.42
CA ALA A 78 -19.91 -11.14 3.74
C ALA A 78 -18.43 -10.98 4.14
N VAL A 79 -17.83 -9.89 3.68
CA VAL A 79 -16.45 -9.51 4.01
C VAL A 79 -16.46 -8.15 4.67
N GLU A 80 -15.85 -8.03 5.83
CA GLU A 80 -15.60 -6.75 6.47
C GLU A 80 -14.24 -6.22 6.03
N ILE A 81 -14.24 -5.01 5.46
CA ILE A 81 -13.01 -4.30 5.07
C ILE A 81 -12.42 -3.65 6.32
N ARG A 82 -11.31 -4.20 6.79
CA ARG A 82 -10.55 -3.72 7.96
C ARG A 82 -9.21 -3.14 7.53
N ASN A 83 -8.42 -2.69 8.51
CA ASN A 83 -7.12 -2.05 8.30
C ASN A 83 -6.11 -2.89 7.49
N ASN A 84 -6.19 -4.21 7.58
CA ASN A 84 -5.38 -5.15 6.79
C ASN A 84 -5.94 -5.44 5.40
N CYS A 85 -7.07 -4.81 5.02
CA CYS A 85 -7.74 -4.99 3.72
C CYS A 85 -7.98 -3.68 2.96
N ASN A 86 -7.54 -2.54 3.49
CA ASN A 86 -7.78 -1.22 2.89
C ASN A 86 -6.53 -0.57 2.28
N ALA A 87 -5.38 -1.24 2.33
CA ALA A 87 -4.07 -0.81 1.84
C ALA A 87 -3.51 0.51 2.40
N ILE A 88 -4.14 1.13 3.39
CA ILE A 88 -3.73 2.46 3.88
C ILE A 88 -2.35 2.42 4.55
N TYR A 89 -2.04 1.33 5.26
CA TYR A 89 -0.74 1.16 5.92
C TYR A 89 0.36 0.84 4.90
N GLU A 90 0.07 0.07 3.87
CA GLU A 90 0.97 -0.24 2.77
C GLU A 90 1.26 1.02 1.91
N VAL A 91 0.25 1.84 1.66
CA VAL A 91 0.42 3.17 1.03
C VAL A 91 1.24 4.09 1.92
N GLY A 92 1.02 4.07 3.24
CA GLY A 92 1.81 4.82 4.21
C GLY A 92 3.28 4.41 4.19
N LEU A 93 3.55 3.10 4.20
CA LEU A 93 4.89 2.53 4.11
C LEU A 93 5.58 2.90 2.79
N TYR A 94 4.90 2.74 1.67
CA TYR A 94 5.39 3.13 0.35
C TYR A 94 5.72 4.63 0.29
N THR A 95 4.81 5.46 0.77
CA THR A 95 4.99 6.92 0.83
C THR A 95 6.20 7.28 1.68
N ALA A 96 6.37 6.65 2.84
CA ALA A 96 7.53 6.86 3.71
C ALA A 96 8.84 6.53 2.98
N ALA A 97 8.90 5.44 2.20
CA ALA A 97 10.06 5.08 1.40
C ALA A 97 10.36 6.11 0.29
N VAL A 98 9.32 6.61 -0.40
CA VAL A 98 9.45 7.66 -1.42
C VAL A 98 10.00 8.95 -0.82
N TRP A 99 9.50 9.37 0.34
CA TRP A 99 9.92 10.62 0.98
C TRP A 99 11.28 10.52 1.69
N ALA A 100 11.69 9.34 2.11
CA ALA A 100 13.02 9.10 2.65
C ALA A 100 14.12 9.13 1.58
N TYR A 101 13.78 8.86 0.32
CA TYR A 101 14.75 8.80 -0.78
C TYR A 101 15.16 10.21 -1.23
N PRO A 102 16.47 10.44 -1.58
CA PRO A 102 16.96 11.73 -2.06
C PRO A 102 16.50 12.03 -3.48
N ALA A 103 15.32 12.62 -3.60
CA ALA A 103 14.67 13.03 -4.86
C ALA A 103 14.11 14.44 -4.74
N SER A 104 13.81 15.09 -5.87
CA SER A 104 13.12 16.37 -5.87
C SER A 104 11.71 16.25 -5.32
N TRP A 105 11.14 17.35 -4.78
CA TRP A 105 9.78 17.33 -4.22
C TRP A 105 8.71 16.93 -5.25
N ARG A 106 8.91 17.31 -6.53
CA ARG A 106 8.00 16.95 -7.63
C ARG A 106 8.02 15.46 -7.93
N GLU A 107 9.20 14.86 -7.94
CA GLU A 107 9.38 13.41 -8.12
C GLU A 107 8.76 12.63 -6.96
N ARG A 108 8.94 13.10 -5.72
CA ARG A 108 8.32 12.48 -4.54
C ARG A 108 6.80 12.57 -4.61
N LEU A 109 6.25 13.73 -4.95
CA LEU A 109 4.80 13.90 -5.08
C LEU A 109 4.24 13.01 -6.19
N ALA A 110 4.84 13.02 -7.38
CA ALA A 110 4.44 12.17 -8.49
C ALA A 110 4.53 10.68 -8.14
N GLY A 111 5.65 10.26 -7.51
CA GLY A 111 5.84 8.90 -7.03
C GLY A 111 4.77 8.48 -6.03
N THR A 112 4.47 9.34 -5.06
CA THR A 112 3.41 9.09 -4.06
C THR A 112 2.04 8.94 -4.72
N VAL A 113 1.64 9.86 -5.60
CA VAL A 113 0.31 9.82 -6.24
C VAL A 113 0.16 8.60 -7.14
N VAL A 114 1.15 8.35 -8.01
CA VAL A 114 1.10 7.21 -8.94
C VAL A 114 1.16 5.89 -8.18
N GLY A 115 2.09 5.76 -7.22
CA GLY A 115 2.23 4.53 -6.44
C GLY A 115 1.01 4.26 -5.56
N ALA A 116 0.47 5.26 -4.87
CA ALA A 116 -0.76 5.11 -4.10
C ALA A 116 -1.93 4.69 -5.00
N GLY A 117 -2.06 5.28 -6.20
CA GLY A 117 -3.08 4.89 -7.17
C GLY A 117 -2.96 3.41 -7.58
N VAL A 118 -1.76 2.94 -7.88
CA VAL A 118 -1.50 1.52 -8.20
C VAL A 118 -1.83 0.62 -7.02
N LEU A 119 -1.38 0.96 -5.81
CA LEU A 119 -1.63 0.17 -4.60
C LEU A 119 -3.12 0.07 -4.28
N TYR A 120 -3.88 1.17 -4.41
CA TYR A 120 -5.33 1.14 -4.23
C TYR A 120 -6.05 0.34 -5.33
N ALA A 121 -5.61 0.41 -6.59
CA ALA A 121 -6.17 -0.41 -7.67
C ALA A 121 -5.95 -1.91 -7.42
N VAL A 122 -4.73 -2.30 -7.00
CA VAL A 122 -4.42 -3.70 -6.63
C VAL A 122 -5.22 -4.13 -5.40
N ASN A 123 -5.36 -3.26 -4.40
CA ASN A 123 -6.19 -3.55 -3.23
C ASN A 123 -7.66 -3.75 -3.59
N PHE A 124 -8.17 -2.95 -4.50
CA PHE A 124 -9.54 -3.11 -4.97
C PHE A 124 -9.75 -4.47 -5.67
N LEU A 125 -8.80 -4.86 -6.54
CA LEU A 125 -8.79 -6.20 -7.14
C LEU A 125 -8.71 -7.31 -6.08
N ARG A 126 -7.90 -7.11 -5.02
CA ARG A 126 -7.85 -8.02 -3.87
C ARG A 126 -9.22 -8.20 -3.22
N ILE A 127 -9.94 -7.11 -2.95
CA ILE A 127 -11.27 -7.17 -2.32
C ILE A 127 -12.25 -7.96 -3.21
N LEU A 128 -12.28 -7.66 -4.51
CA LEU A 128 -13.16 -8.37 -5.46
C LEU A 128 -12.84 -9.87 -5.54
N THR A 129 -11.56 -10.22 -5.65
CA THR A 129 -11.14 -11.63 -5.74
C THR A 129 -11.39 -12.39 -4.45
N LEU A 130 -11.16 -11.79 -3.29
CA LEU A 130 -11.43 -12.40 -1.99
C LEU A 130 -12.93 -12.61 -1.78
N LEU A 131 -13.76 -11.65 -2.17
CA LEU A 131 -15.22 -11.78 -2.06
C LEU A 131 -15.73 -12.91 -2.96
N THR A 132 -15.26 -12.99 -4.20
CA THR A 132 -15.62 -14.06 -5.15
C THR A 132 -15.11 -15.41 -4.66
N LEU A 133 -13.87 -15.48 -4.18
CA LEU A 133 -13.29 -16.71 -3.65
C LEU A 133 -14.03 -17.21 -2.41
N GLY A 134 -14.39 -16.29 -1.50
CA GLY A 134 -15.16 -16.64 -0.30
C GLY A 134 -16.55 -17.16 -0.60
N LEU A 135 -17.18 -16.69 -1.68
CA LEU A 135 -18.48 -17.19 -2.16
C LEU A 135 -18.37 -18.60 -2.77
N LEU A 136 -17.35 -18.83 -3.61
CA LEU A 136 -17.21 -20.08 -4.37
C LEU A 136 -16.50 -21.17 -3.57
N HIS A 137 -15.47 -20.82 -2.82
CA HIS A 137 -14.55 -21.72 -2.13
C HIS A 137 -14.13 -21.17 -0.76
N ARG A 138 -15.05 -21.22 0.20
CA ARG A 138 -14.85 -20.64 1.54
C ARG A 138 -13.60 -21.15 2.28
N SER A 139 -13.21 -22.41 2.04
CA SER A 139 -12.02 -23.03 2.63
C SER A 139 -10.69 -22.38 2.17
N TRP A 140 -10.67 -21.78 0.99
CA TRP A 140 -9.49 -21.12 0.43
C TRP A 140 -9.38 -19.64 0.80
N PHE A 141 -10.48 -19.06 1.32
CA PHE A 141 -10.53 -17.63 1.63
C PHE A 141 -9.43 -17.19 2.61
N GLU A 142 -9.27 -17.92 3.73
CA GLU A 142 -8.27 -17.56 4.75
C GLU A 142 -6.86 -17.68 4.21
N ALA A 143 -6.54 -18.75 3.50
CA ALA A 143 -5.21 -18.94 2.90
C ALA A 143 -4.91 -17.85 1.86
N ALA A 144 -5.86 -17.51 1.02
CA ALA A 144 -5.71 -16.42 0.05
C ALA A 144 -5.56 -15.06 0.74
N HIS A 145 -6.37 -14.79 1.76
CA HIS A 145 -6.37 -13.52 2.48
C HIS A 145 -5.09 -13.29 3.30
N LEU A 146 -4.66 -14.31 4.05
CA LEU A 146 -3.56 -14.18 5.00
C LEU A 146 -2.18 -14.36 4.36
N TYR A 147 -2.07 -15.20 3.32
CA TYR A 147 -0.76 -15.54 2.74
C TYR A 147 -0.60 -15.08 1.30
N ALA A 148 -1.48 -15.49 0.38
CA ALA A 148 -1.28 -15.22 -1.03
C ALA A 148 -1.33 -13.73 -1.34
N TRP A 149 -2.38 -13.03 -0.92
CA TRP A 149 -2.51 -11.60 -1.14
C TRP A 149 -1.50 -10.76 -0.37
N GLN A 150 -1.09 -11.20 0.82
CA GLN A 150 -0.04 -10.50 1.56
C GLN A 150 1.30 -10.56 0.82
N ALA A 151 1.67 -11.74 0.28
CA ALA A 151 2.87 -11.88 -0.54
C ALA A 151 2.79 -11.03 -1.83
N VAL A 152 1.66 -11.08 -2.55
CA VAL A 152 1.43 -10.25 -3.74
C VAL A 152 1.57 -8.76 -3.41
N PHE A 153 0.98 -8.31 -2.31
CA PHE A 153 1.04 -6.90 -1.89
C PHE A 153 2.47 -6.43 -1.61
N LEU A 154 3.26 -7.22 -0.87
CA LEU A 154 4.67 -6.92 -0.61
C LEU A 154 5.47 -6.81 -1.92
N LEU A 155 5.24 -7.73 -2.87
CA LEU A 155 5.88 -7.69 -4.19
C LEU A 155 5.47 -6.43 -4.97
N VAL A 156 4.21 -6.06 -4.96
CA VAL A 156 3.71 -4.86 -5.65
C VAL A 156 4.31 -3.60 -5.05
N VAL A 157 4.32 -3.46 -3.71
CA VAL A 157 4.94 -2.31 -3.02
C VAL A 157 6.42 -2.18 -3.40
N GLY A 158 7.17 -3.30 -3.32
CA GLY A 158 8.59 -3.33 -3.68
C GLY A 158 8.82 -2.99 -5.15
N THR A 159 8.03 -3.57 -6.05
CA THR A 159 8.13 -3.32 -7.49
C THR A 159 7.79 -1.86 -7.84
N CYS A 160 6.73 -1.28 -7.27
CA CYS A 160 6.38 0.13 -7.45
C CYS A 160 7.52 1.05 -7.01
N TRP A 161 8.12 0.76 -5.85
CA TRP A 161 9.22 1.56 -5.33
C TRP A 161 10.48 1.44 -6.20
N ILE A 162 10.89 0.24 -6.58
CA ILE A 162 12.04 0.00 -7.47
C ILE A 162 11.80 0.66 -8.83
N ALA A 163 10.61 0.50 -9.42
CA ALA A 163 10.26 1.10 -10.69
C ALA A 163 10.27 2.63 -10.63
N TRP A 164 9.88 3.23 -9.51
CA TRP A 164 9.98 4.66 -9.30
C TRP A 164 11.43 5.12 -9.15
N VAL A 165 12.22 4.49 -8.27
CA VAL A 165 13.65 4.82 -8.06
C VAL A 165 14.45 4.71 -9.34
N SER A 166 14.18 3.70 -10.18
CA SER A 166 14.91 3.51 -11.44
C SER A 166 14.65 4.60 -12.49
N ARG A 167 13.60 5.40 -12.33
CA ARG A 167 13.24 6.49 -13.25
C ARG A 167 13.70 7.87 -12.81
N ILE A 168 14.10 8.01 -11.55
CA ILE A 168 14.54 9.30 -11.00
C ILE A 168 16.06 9.39 -10.95
N ARG A 169 16.58 10.63 -11.02
CA ARG A 169 17.99 10.90 -10.82
C ARG A 169 18.19 11.37 -9.37
N PRO A 170 19.05 10.68 -8.59
CA PRO A 170 19.33 11.14 -7.23
C PRO A 170 19.81 12.60 -7.24
N VAL A 171 19.22 13.41 -6.40
CA VAL A 171 19.71 14.79 -6.17
C VAL A 171 20.97 14.68 -5.31
N ALA A 172 22.12 15.11 -5.88
CA ALA A 172 23.42 15.07 -5.23
C ALA A 172 23.50 16.05 -4.05
#